data_fa4acafbf2029363c7b1a609fb622b1b
#
_entry.id   fa4acafbf2029363c7b1a609fb622b1b
#
_cell.length_a   1.000
_cell.length_b   1.000
_cell.length_c   1.000
_cell.angle_alpha   90.00
_cell.angle_beta   90.00
_cell.angle_gamma   90.00
#
_symmetry.space_group_name_H-M   'P 1'
#
loop_
_entity.id
_entity.type
_entity.pdbx_description
1 polymer ?
#
loop_
_entity_poly.entity_id
_entity_poly.type
_entity_poly.pdbx_seq_one_letter_code
_entity_poly.pdbx_strand_id
1 'polypeptide(L)'
;MKKIFNTINKFMIEISEDNINAHAAASAFYMFLSLVPFVALLTAIIPYTGLSQETLFNAVERYMPDALQEIIESVVTDIYFAPGAVLPLSILFTIWLSSRAFFTLIRGIEDIFHSPKYSSFFRRTIIACFYTVGMIAFAIIVLALMVFSKEIYDLINTHLPAVSPALSLLLELRFVVAFLMLAIVFLAIYKGVPGVKIKLLHLMPGAAAAAGAWLLFTWLFSLFIRYANYSTYGSLATIVISLLWMYWCMYIILLGASINQFIREAHEEQF
;
A
#
# COMPACT_ATOMS: atom_id res chain seq x y z
N MET A 1 3.91 29.89 22.40
CA MET A 1 4.56 28.62 22.71
C MET A 1 3.68 27.67 23.53
N LYS A 2 3.10 28.07 24.69
CA LYS A 2 2.23 27.17 25.50
C LYS A 2 1.02 26.60 24.73
N LYS A 3 0.37 27.39 23.87
CA LYS A 3 -0.81 26.95 23.11
C LYS A 3 -0.45 25.86 22.08
N ILE A 4 0.67 26.02 21.38
CA ILE A 4 1.19 25.01 20.43
C ILE A 4 1.58 23.73 21.16
N PHE A 5 2.27 23.85 22.30
CA PHE A 5 2.68 22.71 23.12
C PHE A 5 1.46 21.90 23.61
N ASN A 6 0.41 22.58 24.09
CA ASN A 6 -0.83 21.93 24.52
C ASN A 6 -1.54 21.22 23.38
N THR A 7 -1.57 21.83 22.18
CA THR A 7 -2.17 21.22 20.97
C THR A 7 -1.42 19.94 20.55
N ILE A 8 -0.09 19.99 20.53
CA ILE A 8 0.74 18.82 20.22
C ILE A 8 0.54 17.72 21.28
N ASN A 9 0.48 18.09 22.56
CA ASN A 9 0.30 17.13 23.64
C ASN A 9 -1.09 16.45 23.56
N LYS A 10 -2.16 17.23 23.28
CA LYS A 10 -3.51 16.68 23.03
C LYS A 10 -3.48 15.67 21.88
N PHE A 11 -2.88 16.04 20.75
CA PHE A 11 -2.74 15.15 19.59
C PHE A 11 -1.96 13.86 19.89
N MET A 12 -0.88 13.95 20.67
CA MET A 12 -0.08 12.78 21.05
C MET A 12 -0.85 11.83 21.99
N ILE A 13 -1.68 12.38 22.88
CA ILE A 13 -2.55 11.57 23.77
C ILE A 13 -3.59 10.83 22.93
N GLU A 14 -4.28 11.50 22.01
CA GLU A 14 -5.26 10.90 21.11
C GLU A 14 -4.66 9.76 20.28
N ILE A 15 -3.45 9.94 19.71
CA ILE A 15 -2.72 8.87 18.98
C ILE A 15 -2.51 7.63 19.87
N SER A 16 -2.23 7.84 21.16
CA SER A 16 -2.01 6.73 22.10
C SER A 16 -3.30 6.03 22.49
N GLU A 17 -4.38 6.78 22.72
CA GLU A 17 -5.71 6.25 23.10
C GLU A 17 -6.35 5.44 21.96
N ASP A 18 -6.17 5.87 20.71
CA ASP A 18 -6.68 5.18 19.50
C ASP A 18 -5.92 3.90 19.14
N ASN A 19 -4.91 3.52 19.91
CA ASN A 19 -4.11 2.32 19.67
C ASN A 19 -3.54 2.19 18.24
N ILE A 20 -3.15 3.32 17.62
CA ILE A 20 -2.68 3.39 16.23
C ILE A 20 -1.52 2.42 15.99
N ASN A 21 -0.59 2.32 16.95
CA ASN A 21 0.56 1.41 16.90
C ASN A 21 0.12 -0.06 16.74
N ALA A 22 -0.90 -0.49 17.49
CA ALA A 22 -1.38 -1.87 17.46
C ALA A 22 -2.09 -2.18 16.12
N HIS A 23 -2.92 -1.25 15.65
CA HIS A 23 -3.58 -1.39 14.34
C HIS A 23 -2.59 -1.38 13.18
N ALA A 24 -1.59 -0.52 13.21
CA ALA A 24 -0.52 -0.47 12.20
C ALA A 24 0.30 -1.77 12.18
N ALA A 25 0.70 -2.26 13.37
CA ALA A 25 1.47 -3.49 13.49
C ALA A 25 0.68 -4.73 13.00
N ALA A 26 -0.59 -4.85 13.40
CA ALA A 26 -1.44 -5.95 12.96
C ALA A 26 -1.69 -5.91 11.45
N SER A 27 -1.94 -4.73 10.88
CA SER A 27 -2.13 -4.56 9.43
C SER A 27 -0.86 -4.91 8.66
N ALA A 28 0.31 -4.45 9.12
CA ALA A 28 1.60 -4.75 8.52
C ALA A 28 1.93 -6.25 8.57
N PHE A 29 1.65 -6.91 9.69
CA PHE A 29 1.85 -8.34 9.85
C PHE A 29 1.02 -9.16 8.84
N TYR A 30 -0.29 -8.91 8.74
CA TYR A 30 -1.14 -9.60 7.78
C TYR A 30 -0.77 -9.26 6.32
N MET A 31 -0.38 -8.03 6.04
CA MET A 31 0.09 -7.63 4.72
C MET A 31 1.37 -8.36 4.35
N PHE A 32 2.32 -8.48 5.27
CA PHE A 32 3.54 -9.24 5.06
C PHE A 32 3.25 -10.73 4.81
N LEU A 33 2.39 -11.35 5.60
CA LEU A 33 1.98 -12.74 5.40
C LEU A 33 1.29 -12.96 4.04
N SER A 34 0.60 -11.94 3.51
CA SER A 34 -0.06 -12.04 2.20
C SER A 34 0.91 -12.00 1.02
N LEU A 35 2.16 -11.59 1.22
CA LEU A 35 3.16 -11.54 0.13
C LEU A 35 3.45 -12.94 -0.44
N VAL A 36 3.56 -13.96 0.40
CA VAL A 36 3.87 -15.32 -0.05
C VAL A 36 2.80 -15.86 -1.00
N PRO A 37 1.51 -15.91 -0.61
CA PRO A 37 0.48 -16.37 -1.55
C PRO A 37 0.26 -15.40 -2.71
N PHE A 38 0.59 -14.11 -2.56
CA PHE A 38 0.51 -13.14 -3.66
C PHE A 38 1.57 -13.41 -4.73
N VAL A 39 2.82 -13.68 -4.34
CA VAL A 39 3.87 -14.08 -5.27
C VAL A 39 3.50 -15.42 -5.92
N ALA A 40 3.00 -16.39 -5.14
CA ALA A 40 2.50 -17.65 -5.66
C ALA A 40 1.35 -17.45 -6.67
N LEU A 41 0.44 -16.49 -6.45
CA LEU A 41 -0.61 -16.14 -7.39
C LEU A 41 -0.04 -15.56 -8.69
N LEU A 42 0.88 -14.60 -8.57
CA LEU A 42 1.50 -13.98 -9.75
C LEU A 42 2.20 -15.01 -10.62
N THR A 43 2.98 -15.90 -10.01
CA THR A 43 3.72 -16.95 -10.73
C THR A 43 2.78 -18.02 -11.32
N ALA A 44 1.71 -18.38 -10.61
CA ALA A 44 0.73 -19.35 -11.10
C ALA A 44 -0.11 -18.84 -12.30
N ILE A 45 -0.19 -17.53 -12.51
CA ILE A 45 -0.87 -16.93 -13.67
C ILE A 45 0.00 -16.99 -14.93
N ILE A 46 1.31 -17.06 -14.80
CA ILE A 46 2.28 -16.97 -15.89
C ILE A 46 2.04 -18.00 -17.02
N PRO A 47 1.81 -19.29 -16.75
CA PRO A 47 1.55 -20.26 -17.81
C PRO A 47 0.36 -19.90 -18.70
N TYR A 48 -0.57 -19.10 -18.19
CA TYR A 48 -1.76 -18.63 -18.91
C TYR A 48 -1.51 -17.38 -19.75
N THR A 49 -0.37 -16.68 -19.55
CA THR A 49 -0.02 -15.45 -20.30
C THR A 49 0.80 -15.73 -21.55
N GLY A 50 1.27 -16.96 -21.77
CA GLY A 50 2.16 -17.32 -22.86
C GLY A 50 3.60 -16.83 -22.69
N LEU A 51 3.95 -16.24 -21.56
CA LEU A 51 5.32 -15.84 -21.23
C LEU A 51 6.15 -17.08 -20.90
N SER A 52 7.38 -17.14 -21.44
CA SER A 52 8.31 -18.22 -21.09
C SER A 52 8.92 -17.99 -19.71
N GLN A 53 9.27 -19.07 -19.03
CA GLN A 53 9.98 -19.04 -17.75
C GLN A 53 11.28 -18.19 -17.85
N GLU A 54 11.98 -18.29 -18.97
CA GLU A 54 13.22 -17.55 -19.26
C GLU A 54 12.98 -16.03 -19.31
N THR A 55 11.89 -15.58 -19.90
CA THR A 55 11.52 -14.15 -19.93
C THR A 55 11.31 -13.60 -18.52
N LEU A 56 10.79 -14.42 -17.61
CA LEU A 56 10.58 -14.04 -16.22
C LEU A 56 11.86 -13.96 -15.43
N PHE A 57 12.72 -14.96 -15.54
CA PHE A 57 14.02 -14.93 -14.88
C PHE A 57 14.83 -13.72 -15.32
N ASN A 58 14.85 -13.41 -16.59
CA ASN A 58 15.50 -12.20 -17.11
C ASN A 58 14.88 -10.90 -16.54
N ALA A 59 13.57 -10.88 -16.32
CA ALA A 59 12.89 -9.75 -15.69
C ALA A 59 13.20 -9.65 -14.18
N VAL A 60 13.24 -10.77 -13.47
CA VAL A 60 13.61 -10.83 -12.04
C VAL A 60 15.04 -10.33 -11.85
N GLU A 61 15.99 -10.87 -12.64
CA GLU A 61 17.40 -10.48 -12.61
C GLU A 61 17.59 -8.98 -12.91
N ARG A 62 16.81 -8.42 -13.81
CA ARG A 62 16.93 -7.02 -14.24
C ARG A 62 16.31 -6.01 -13.28
N TYR A 63 15.22 -6.35 -12.60
CA TYR A 63 14.40 -5.40 -11.83
C TYR A 63 14.36 -5.65 -10.33
N MET A 64 14.84 -6.82 -9.86
CA MET A 64 14.80 -7.18 -8.44
C MET A 64 16.17 -7.06 -7.79
N PRO A 65 16.23 -6.65 -6.51
CA PRO A 65 17.45 -6.70 -5.72
C PRO A 65 17.96 -8.14 -5.56
N ASP A 66 19.28 -8.34 -5.57
CA ASP A 66 19.93 -9.66 -5.49
C ASP A 66 19.43 -10.51 -4.30
N ALA A 67 19.14 -9.86 -3.18
CA ALA A 67 18.62 -10.54 -1.98
C ALA A 67 17.23 -11.19 -2.16
N LEU A 68 16.46 -10.78 -3.16
CA LEU A 68 15.12 -11.31 -3.45
C LEU A 68 15.12 -12.25 -4.65
N GLN A 69 16.16 -12.22 -5.51
CA GLN A 69 16.23 -13.02 -6.73
C GLN A 69 16.14 -14.51 -6.43
N GLU A 70 16.97 -15.04 -5.52
CA GLU A 70 16.96 -16.46 -5.15
C GLU A 70 15.61 -16.94 -4.62
N ILE A 71 14.94 -16.09 -3.80
CA ILE A 71 13.64 -16.44 -3.24
C ILE A 71 12.58 -16.50 -4.34
N ILE A 72 12.58 -15.52 -5.24
CA ILE A 72 11.59 -15.42 -6.31
C ILE A 72 11.83 -16.50 -7.36
N GLU A 73 13.08 -16.77 -7.74
CA GLU A 73 13.44 -17.84 -8.67
C GLU A 73 13.04 -19.22 -8.15
N SER A 74 13.27 -19.49 -6.86
CA SER A 74 12.82 -20.72 -6.21
C SER A 74 11.30 -20.84 -6.28
N VAL A 75 10.57 -19.78 -5.91
CA VAL A 75 9.10 -19.76 -5.94
C VAL A 75 8.57 -19.93 -7.37
N VAL A 76 9.16 -19.26 -8.36
CA VAL A 76 8.78 -19.39 -9.78
C VAL A 76 9.00 -20.81 -10.26
N THR A 77 10.14 -21.42 -9.94
CA THR A 77 10.46 -22.80 -10.33
C THR A 77 9.48 -23.80 -9.71
N ASP A 78 9.24 -23.69 -8.40
CA ASP A 78 8.37 -24.60 -7.67
C ASP A 78 6.93 -24.53 -8.17
N ILE A 79 6.43 -23.34 -8.52
CA ILE A 79 5.04 -23.16 -8.96
C ILE A 79 4.86 -23.50 -10.43
N TYR A 80 5.85 -23.27 -11.28
CA TYR A 80 5.75 -23.61 -12.70
C TYR A 80 5.56 -25.11 -12.92
N PHE A 81 6.11 -25.92 -12.01
CA PHE A 81 5.96 -27.37 -11.98
C PHE A 81 4.88 -27.87 -11.01
N ALA A 82 4.18 -26.96 -10.32
CA ALA A 82 3.20 -27.32 -9.30
C ALA A 82 1.88 -27.83 -9.90
N PRO A 83 1.18 -28.72 -9.17
CA PRO A 83 -0.15 -29.17 -9.55
C PRO A 83 -1.14 -28.03 -9.70
N GLY A 84 -2.13 -28.14 -10.60
CA GLY A 84 -3.13 -27.12 -10.89
C GLY A 84 -3.97 -26.61 -9.71
N ALA A 85 -3.83 -27.21 -8.52
CA ALA A 85 -4.46 -26.76 -7.28
C ALA A 85 -3.79 -25.53 -6.65
N VAL A 86 -2.54 -25.19 -7.04
CA VAL A 86 -1.79 -24.05 -6.44
C VAL A 86 -2.46 -22.73 -6.74
N LEU A 87 -2.91 -22.51 -7.97
CA LEU A 87 -3.55 -21.26 -8.37
C LEU A 87 -4.79 -20.93 -7.52
N PRO A 88 -5.82 -21.79 -7.41
CA PRO A 88 -7.01 -21.47 -6.62
C PRO A 88 -6.70 -21.29 -5.13
N LEU A 89 -5.78 -22.08 -4.56
CA LEU A 89 -5.36 -21.92 -3.17
C LEU A 89 -4.63 -20.59 -2.96
N SER A 90 -3.72 -20.20 -3.86
CA SER A 90 -3.01 -18.92 -3.77
C SER A 90 -3.96 -17.74 -3.86
N ILE A 91 -4.97 -17.78 -4.73
CA ILE A 91 -6.02 -16.76 -4.82
C ILE A 91 -6.74 -16.65 -3.47
N LEU A 92 -7.21 -17.78 -2.93
CA LEU A 92 -7.96 -17.82 -1.68
C LEU A 92 -7.15 -17.26 -0.51
N PHE A 93 -5.91 -17.73 -0.33
CA PHE A 93 -5.05 -17.27 0.76
C PHE A 93 -4.62 -15.81 0.61
N THR A 94 -4.32 -15.35 -0.61
CA THR A 94 -3.98 -13.95 -0.87
C THR A 94 -5.14 -13.04 -0.48
N ILE A 95 -6.34 -13.32 -0.96
CA ILE A 95 -7.53 -12.53 -0.65
C ILE A 95 -7.82 -12.58 0.85
N TRP A 96 -7.74 -13.74 1.47
CA TRP A 96 -8.02 -13.89 2.90
C TRP A 96 -7.04 -13.12 3.78
N LEU A 97 -5.73 -13.27 3.59
CA LEU A 97 -4.69 -12.58 4.39
C LEU A 97 -4.68 -11.08 4.14
N SER A 98 -4.77 -10.65 2.86
CA SER A 98 -4.82 -9.23 2.55
C SER A 98 -6.10 -8.58 3.09
N SER A 99 -7.24 -9.29 3.06
CA SER A 99 -8.48 -8.80 3.68
C SER A 99 -8.33 -8.61 5.19
N ARG A 100 -7.53 -9.44 5.87
CA ARG A 100 -7.22 -9.25 7.29
C ARG A 100 -6.40 -7.98 7.54
N ALA A 101 -5.43 -7.66 6.67
CA ALA A 101 -4.67 -6.42 6.75
C ALA A 101 -5.58 -5.19 6.62
N PHE A 102 -6.45 -5.16 5.61
CA PHE A 102 -7.41 -4.07 5.42
C PHE A 102 -8.48 -4.03 6.52
N PHE A 103 -8.91 -5.17 7.04
CA PHE A 103 -9.86 -5.22 8.15
C PHE A 103 -9.29 -4.56 9.41
N THR A 104 -8.02 -4.80 9.75
CA THR A 104 -7.37 -4.16 10.90
C THR A 104 -7.14 -2.67 10.67
N LEU A 105 -6.80 -2.27 9.44
CA LEU A 105 -6.67 -0.86 9.04
C LEU A 105 -8.02 -0.13 9.15
N ILE A 106 -9.10 -0.71 8.63
CA ILE A 106 -10.46 -0.14 8.71
C ILE A 106 -10.87 0.03 10.18
N ARG A 107 -10.58 -0.96 11.04
CA ARG A 107 -10.86 -0.86 12.48
C ARG A 107 -10.11 0.31 13.12
N GLY A 108 -8.81 0.45 12.82
CA GLY A 108 -8.03 1.58 13.32
C GLY A 108 -8.62 2.93 12.90
N ILE A 109 -9.06 3.06 11.66
CA ILE A 109 -9.71 4.28 11.17
C ILE A 109 -11.09 4.49 11.84
N GLU A 110 -11.88 3.43 12.05
CA GLU A 110 -13.16 3.53 12.79
C GLU A 110 -12.96 3.98 14.24
N ASP A 111 -11.92 3.47 14.91
CA ASP A 111 -11.59 3.84 16.29
C ASP A 111 -11.14 5.32 16.34
N ILE A 112 -10.26 5.77 15.43
CA ILE A 112 -9.84 7.16 15.31
C ILE A 112 -11.00 8.13 15.08
N PHE A 113 -11.93 7.79 14.18
CA PHE A 113 -13.10 8.65 13.91
C PHE A 113 -14.22 8.51 14.95
N HIS A 114 -14.00 7.77 16.04
CA HIS A 114 -15.00 7.47 17.07
C HIS A 114 -16.34 7.04 16.46
N SER A 115 -16.24 6.24 15.39
CA SER A 115 -17.38 5.85 14.58
C SER A 115 -18.27 4.88 15.36
N PRO A 116 -19.60 5.05 15.38
CA PRO A 116 -20.45 4.09 16.05
C PRO A 116 -20.24 2.69 15.46
N LYS A 117 -20.00 1.70 16.34
CA LYS A 117 -19.68 0.29 15.98
C LYS A 117 -20.85 -0.46 15.30
N TYR A 118 -21.61 0.24 14.44
CA TYR A 118 -22.79 -0.30 13.74
C TYR A 118 -22.47 -1.17 12.53
N SER A 119 -21.19 -1.24 12.09
CA SER A 119 -20.90 -2.10 10.95
C SER A 119 -20.76 -3.55 11.39
N SER A 120 -21.63 -4.42 10.87
CA SER A 120 -21.54 -5.87 11.01
C SER A 120 -20.15 -6.35 10.54
N PHE A 121 -19.62 -7.38 11.22
CA PHE A 121 -18.40 -8.07 10.81
C PHE A 121 -18.37 -8.39 9.30
N PHE A 122 -19.51 -8.87 8.75
CA PHE A 122 -19.66 -9.16 7.33
C PHE A 122 -19.44 -7.95 6.43
N ARG A 123 -20.00 -6.79 6.79
CA ARG A 123 -19.87 -5.56 6.00
C ARG A 123 -18.41 -5.10 5.95
N ARG A 124 -17.68 -5.14 7.07
CA ARG A 124 -16.26 -4.79 7.12
C ARG A 124 -15.43 -5.74 6.27
N THR A 125 -15.71 -7.04 6.35
CA THR A 125 -15.01 -8.06 5.57
C THR A 125 -15.25 -7.86 4.07
N ILE A 126 -16.47 -7.59 3.63
CA ILE A 126 -16.79 -7.31 2.22
C ILE A 126 -16.03 -6.07 1.72
N ILE A 127 -16.04 -4.99 2.50
CA ILE A 127 -15.32 -3.76 2.16
C ILE A 127 -13.80 -4.03 2.11
N ALA A 128 -13.25 -4.75 3.09
CA ALA A 128 -11.85 -5.14 3.09
C ALA A 128 -11.47 -5.98 1.87
N CYS A 129 -12.30 -6.94 1.47
CA CYS A 129 -12.11 -7.71 0.23
C CYS A 129 -12.12 -6.80 -1.01
N PHE A 130 -13.04 -5.85 -1.06
CA PHE A 130 -13.12 -4.88 -2.19
C PHE A 130 -11.86 -4.02 -2.30
N TYR A 131 -11.36 -3.49 -1.17
CA TYR A 131 -10.08 -2.76 -1.13
C TYR A 131 -8.91 -3.64 -1.52
N THR A 132 -8.87 -4.90 -1.06
CA THR A 132 -7.82 -5.85 -1.42
C THR A 132 -7.78 -6.06 -2.92
N VAL A 133 -8.91 -6.39 -3.55
CA VAL A 133 -8.99 -6.61 -5.00
C VAL A 133 -8.63 -5.32 -5.76
N GLY A 134 -9.13 -4.17 -5.32
CA GLY A 134 -8.78 -2.87 -5.90
C GLY A 134 -7.28 -2.56 -5.80
N MET A 135 -6.65 -2.83 -4.65
CA MET A 135 -5.22 -2.62 -4.45
C MET A 135 -4.36 -3.59 -5.25
N ILE A 136 -4.76 -4.85 -5.37
CA ILE A 136 -4.07 -5.83 -6.23
C ILE A 136 -4.14 -5.37 -7.70
N ALA A 137 -5.33 -5.00 -8.18
CA ALA A 137 -5.50 -4.47 -9.54
C ALA A 137 -4.66 -3.21 -9.76
N PHE A 138 -4.66 -2.28 -8.81
CA PHE A 138 -3.82 -1.08 -8.84
C PHE A 138 -2.33 -1.41 -8.89
N ALA A 139 -1.87 -2.33 -8.05
CA ALA A 139 -0.47 -2.78 -8.04
C ALA A 139 -0.05 -3.40 -9.39
N ILE A 140 -0.90 -4.24 -9.97
CA ILE A 140 -0.66 -4.84 -11.28
C ILE A 140 -0.58 -3.76 -12.37
N ILE A 141 -1.48 -2.77 -12.37
CA ILE A 141 -1.46 -1.66 -13.32
C ILE A 141 -0.18 -0.84 -13.17
N VAL A 142 0.21 -0.49 -11.93
CA VAL A 142 1.44 0.28 -11.67
C VAL A 142 2.68 -0.50 -12.12
N LEU A 143 2.77 -1.80 -11.79
CA LEU A 143 3.86 -2.65 -12.24
C LEU A 143 3.92 -2.74 -13.77
N ALA A 144 2.78 -2.94 -14.42
CA ALA A 144 2.71 -2.99 -15.87
C ALA A 144 3.17 -1.65 -16.50
N LEU A 145 2.74 -0.52 -15.96
CA LEU A 145 3.16 0.81 -16.42
C LEU A 145 4.66 1.06 -16.19
N MET A 146 5.22 0.59 -15.05
CA MET A 146 6.65 0.75 -14.77
C MET A 146 7.52 -0.13 -15.67
N VAL A 147 7.10 -1.38 -15.89
CA VAL A 147 7.87 -2.34 -16.71
C VAL A 147 7.77 -2.02 -18.20
N PHE A 148 6.57 -1.71 -18.67
CA PHE A 148 6.27 -1.47 -20.08
C PHE A 148 6.17 0.01 -20.45
N SER A 149 6.79 0.91 -19.66
CA SER A 149 6.68 2.36 -19.87
C SER A 149 7.16 2.82 -21.25
N LYS A 150 8.22 2.21 -21.78
CA LYS A 150 8.77 2.52 -23.11
C LYS A 150 7.84 2.01 -24.21
N GLU A 151 7.42 0.77 -24.10
CA GLU A 151 6.54 0.11 -25.07
C GLU A 151 5.17 0.83 -25.12
N ILE A 152 4.66 1.24 -23.98
CA ILE A 152 3.41 2.03 -23.87
C ILE A 152 3.61 3.42 -24.52
N TYR A 153 4.75 4.08 -24.26
CA TYR A 153 5.07 5.37 -24.88
C TYR A 153 5.14 5.25 -26.41
N ASP A 154 5.86 4.25 -26.92
CA ASP A 154 6.02 4.03 -28.35
C ASP A 154 4.71 3.66 -29.03
N LEU A 155 3.88 2.83 -28.37
CA LEU A 155 2.54 2.47 -28.84
C LEU A 155 1.62 3.70 -28.94
N ILE A 156 1.59 4.53 -27.88
CA ILE A 156 0.78 5.75 -27.86
C ILE A 156 1.29 6.76 -28.86
N ASN A 157 2.59 6.93 -28.97
CA ASN A 157 3.18 7.87 -29.93
C ASN A 157 2.91 7.47 -31.38
N THR A 158 2.85 6.17 -31.66
CA THR A 158 2.55 5.64 -33.00
C THR A 158 1.08 5.72 -33.37
N HIS A 159 0.15 5.44 -32.41
CA HIS A 159 -1.27 5.35 -32.70
C HIS A 159 -2.07 6.61 -32.31
N LEU A 160 -1.56 7.40 -31.36
CA LEU A 160 -2.23 8.60 -30.83
C LEU A 160 -1.20 9.73 -30.59
N PRO A 161 -0.55 10.26 -31.63
CA PRO A 161 0.52 11.26 -31.48
C PRO A 161 0.04 12.55 -30.78
N ALA A 162 -1.24 12.85 -30.82
CA ALA A 162 -1.82 14.00 -30.12
C ALA A 162 -1.75 13.89 -28.59
N VAL A 163 -1.61 12.68 -28.04
CA VAL A 163 -1.54 12.42 -26.57
C VAL A 163 -0.11 12.37 -26.08
N SER A 164 0.88 12.22 -26.97
CA SER A 164 2.29 12.10 -26.59
C SER A 164 2.85 13.28 -25.81
N PRO A 165 2.47 14.58 -26.05
CA PRO A 165 2.93 15.69 -25.21
C PRO A 165 2.37 15.67 -23.80
N ALA A 166 1.13 15.20 -23.62
CA ALA A 166 0.54 15.03 -22.29
C ALA A 166 1.24 13.90 -21.51
N LEU A 167 1.61 12.83 -22.18
CA LEU A 167 2.33 11.71 -21.58
C LEU A 167 3.76 12.12 -21.17
N SER A 168 4.48 12.87 -21.97
CA SER A 168 5.81 13.40 -21.60
C SER A 168 5.73 14.32 -20.39
N LEU A 169 4.72 15.20 -20.33
CA LEU A 169 4.47 16.06 -19.18
C LEU A 169 4.14 15.25 -17.90
N LEU A 170 3.37 14.18 -18.00
CA LEU A 170 3.10 13.28 -16.88
C LEU A 170 4.37 12.59 -16.37
N LEU A 171 5.27 12.21 -17.26
CA LEU A 171 6.56 11.61 -16.90
C LEU A 171 7.52 12.64 -16.24
N GLU A 172 7.50 13.91 -16.68
CA GLU A 172 8.23 14.98 -16.03
C GLU A 172 7.70 15.30 -14.64
N LEU A 173 6.37 15.31 -14.48
CA LEU A 173 5.67 15.59 -13.21
C LEU A 173 5.43 14.33 -12.36
N ARG A 174 6.17 13.27 -12.59
CA ARG A 174 5.96 11.95 -11.94
C ARG A 174 5.78 11.99 -10.42
N PHE A 175 6.48 12.86 -9.71
CA PHE A 175 6.36 12.99 -8.25
C PHE A 175 5.05 13.66 -7.84
N VAL A 176 4.58 14.66 -8.62
CA VAL A 176 3.29 15.32 -8.39
C VAL A 176 2.16 14.35 -8.68
N VAL A 177 2.27 13.59 -9.77
CA VAL A 177 1.31 12.54 -10.14
C VAL A 177 1.26 11.46 -9.06
N ALA A 178 2.41 10.98 -8.57
CA ALA A 178 2.48 10.02 -7.49
C ALA A 178 1.84 10.54 -6.20
N PHE A 179 2.11 11.78 -5.83
CA PHE A 179 1.48 12.43 -4.68
C PHE A 179 -0.04 12.50 -4.81
N LEU A 180 -0.54 12.97 -5.96
CA LEU A 180 -1.99 13.09 -6.21
C LEU A 180 -2.67 11.71 -6.21
N MET A 181 -2.06 10.72 -6.85
CA MET A 181 -2.58 9.35 -6.86
C MET A 181 -2.67 8.77 -5.44
N LEU A 182 -1.60 8.92 -4.63
CA LEU A 182 -1.60 8.47 -3.24
C LEU A 182 -2.66 9.21 -2.42
N ALA A 183 -2.76 10.54 -2.57
CA ALA A 183 -3.76 11.33 -1.86
C ALA A 183 -5.19 10.89 -2.21
N ILE A 184 -5.47 10.58 -3.48
CA ILE A 184 -6.77 10.05 -3.93
C ILE A 184 -7.03 8.66 -3.31
N VAL A 185 -6.04 7.78 -3.30
CA VAL A 185 -6.16 6.45 -2.69
C VAL A 185 -6.45 6.56 -1.20
N PHE A 186 -5.71 7.40 -0.46
CA PHE A 186 -5.94 7.59 0.97
C PHE A 186 -7.29 8.25 1.25
N LEU A 187 -7.68 9.23 0.44
CA LEU A 187 -9.01 9.83 0.52
C LEU A 187 -10.13 8.80 0.29
N ALA A 188 -9.95 7.90 -0.67
CA ALA A 188 -10.88 6.80 -0.93
C ALA A 188 -10.94 5.82 0.25
N ILE A 189 -9.79 5.48 0.85
CA ILE A 189 -9.74 4.64 2.05
C ILE A 189 -10.51 5.30 3.20
N TYR A 190 -10.23 6.56 3.53
CA TYR A 190 -10.90 7.26 4.64
C TYR A 190 -12.40 7.41 4.41
N LYS A 191 -12.80 7.74 3.18
CA LYS A 191 -14.23 7.91 2.83
C LYS A 191 -14.99 6.59 2.78
N GLY A 192 -14.32 5.50 2.41
CA GLY A 192 -14.92 4.18 2.27
C GLY A 192 -15.12 3.45 3.60
N VAL A 193 -14.59 3.96 4.72
CA VAL A 193 -14.77 3.33 6.02
C VAL A 193 -16.22 3.42 6.47
N PRO A 194 -16.84 2.30 6.88
CA PRO A 194 -18.24 2.27 7.32
C PRO A 194 -18.47 3.15 8.54
N GLY A 195 -19.53 3.94 8.50
CA GLY A 195 -19.91 4.81 9.63
C GLY A 195 -19.29 6.20 9.60
N VAL A 196 -18.26 6.44 8.80
CA VAL A 196 -17.63 7.76 8.65
C VAL A 196 -18.47 8.62 7.70
N LYS A 197 -19.34 9.48 8.26
CA LYS A 197 -20.21 10.41 7.52
C LYS A 197 -19.57 11.80 7.35
N ILE A 198 -18.28 11.85 7.04
CA ILE A 198 -17.54 13.10 6.90
C ILE A 198 -17.57 13.55 5.42
N LYS A 199 -17.67 14.86 5.18
CA LYS A 199 -17.58 15.42 3.82
C LYS A 199 -16.16 15.23 3.28
N LEU A 200 -16.02 14.96 1.98
CA LEU A 200 -14.73 14.73 1.31
C LEU A 200 -13.71 15.85 1.58
N LEU A 201 -14.16 17.11 1.58
CA LEU A 201 -13.28 18.25 1.82
C LEU A 201 -12.56 18.19 3.19
N HIS A 202 -13.22 17.65 4.22
CA HIS A 202 -12.63 17.54 5.57
C HIS A 202 -11.67 16.33 5.70
N LEU A 203 -11.69 15.42 4.74
CA LEU A 203 -10.76 14.28 4.66
C LEU A 203 -9.51 14.59 3.81
N MET A 204 -9.54 15.65 2.99
CA MET A 204 -8.42 16.02 2.12
C MET A 204 -7.13 16.39 2.86
N PRO A 205 -7.15 17.17 3.96
CA PRO A 205 -5.91 17.58 4.63
C PRO A 205 -5.11 16.38 5.15
N GLY A 206 -5.75 15.42 5.80
CA GLY A 206 -5.09 14.22 6.29
C GLY A 206 -4.65 13.29 5.17
N ALA A 207 -5.43 13.18 4.08
CA ALA A 207 -5.03 12.41 2.90
C ALA A 207 -3.79 13.01 2.22
N ALA A 208 -3.72 14.32 2.08
CA ALA A 208 -2.57 15.02 1.53
C ALA A 208 -1.34 14.91 2.46
N ALA A 209 -1.53 15.08 3.77
CA ALA A 209 -0.47 14.92 4.76
C ALA A 209 0.09 13.48 4.76
N ALA A 210 -0.78 12.48 4.72
CA ALA A 210 -0.37 11.08 4.62
C ALA A 210 0.39 10.78 3.32
N ALA A 211 -0.09 11.29 2.16
CA ALA A 211 0.60 11.12 0.88
C ALA A 211 1.99 11.75 0.89
N GLY A 212 2.13 12.96 1.41
CA GLY A 212 3.43 13.63 1.57
C GLY A 212 4.36 12.89 2.52
N ALA A 213 3.85 12.47 3.69
CA ALA A 213 4.60 11.69 4.66
C ALA A 213 5.05 10.33 4.10
N TRP A 214 4.20 9.66 3.31
CA TRP A 214 4.53 8.40 2.65
C TRP A 214 5.68 8.55 1.64
N LEU A 215 5.62 9.56 0.77
CA LEU A 215 6.68 9.81 -0.21
C LEU A 215 7.99 10.18 0.49
N LEU A 216 7.92 11.04 1.51
CA LEU A 216 9.09 11.40 2.31
C LEU A 216 9.68 10.18 3.02
N PHE A 217 8.85 9.38 3.67
CA PHE A 217 9.28 8.16 4.34
C PHE A 217 9.92 7.17 3.35
N THR A 218 9.31 6.95 2.18
CA THR A 218 9.86 6.05 1.15
C THR A 218 11.22 6.54 0.68
N TRP A 219 11.39 7.84 0.50
CA TRP A 219 12.69 8.42 0.12
C TRP A 219 13.73 8.25 1.23
N LEU A 220 13.41 8.57 2.48
CA LEU A 220 14.30 8.38 3.64
C LEU A 220 14.65 6.90 3.82
N PHE A 221 13.68 6.03 3.68
CA PHE A 221 13.88 4.58 3.83
C PHE A 221 14.77 4.01 2.72
N SER A 222 14.67 4.52 1.49
CA SER A 222 15.56 4.14 0.40
C SER A 222 17.02 4.54 0.69
N LEU A 223 17.24 5.71 1.30
CA LEU A 223 18.58 6.11 1.77
C LEU A 223 19.08 5.17 2.87
N PHE A 224 18.23 4.84 3.84
CA PHE A 224 18.58 3.92 4.91
C PHE A 224 19.02 2.56 4.36
N ILE A 225 18.25 1.97 3.42
CA ILE A 225 18.61 0.69 2.77
C ILE A 225 19.96 0.78 2.05
N ARG A 226 20.23 1.89 1.35
CA ARG A 226 21.47 2.08 0.59
C ARG A 226 22.72 2.10 1.48
N TYR A 227 22.63 2.66 2.68
CA TYR A 227 23.77 2.82 3.59
C TYR A 227 23.90 1.71 4.63
N ALA A 228 22.85 0.94 4.86
CA ALA A 228 22.88 -0.13 5.84
C ALA A 228 23.58 -1.39 5.28
N ASN A 229 24.52 -1.90 6.03
CA ASN A 229 25.26 -3.11 5.66
C ASN A 229 24.58 -4.34 6.28
N TYR A 230 23.82 -5.08 5.45
CA TYR A 230 23.00 -6.22 5.91
C TYR A 230 23.71 -7.56 5.81
N SER A 231 24.96 -7.60 5.34
CA SER A 231 25.68 -8.84 5.06
C SER A 231 25.77 -9.80 6.27
N THR A 232 25.73 -9.25 7.48
CA THR A 232 25.85 -10.04 8.72
C THR A 232 24.59 -10.84 9.07
N TYR A 233 23.40 -10.34 8.70
CA TYR A 233 22.11 -10.93 9.09
C TYR A 233 21.37 -11.63 7.95
N GLY A 234 21.88 -11.55 6.72
CA GLY A 234 21.31 -12.24 5.55
C GLY A 234 19.81 -11.99 5.33
N SER A 235 19.08 -13.07 5.06
CA SER A 235 17.63 -13.04 4.79
C SER A 235 16.78 -12.54 5.97
N LEU A 236 17.21 -12.74 7.22
CA LEU A 236 16.51 -12.24 8.41
C LEU A 236 16.42 -10.71 8.42
N ALA A 237 17.49 -10.01 8.00
CA ALA A 237 17.46 -8.56 7.91
C ALA A 237 16.39 -8.09 6.91
N THR A 238 16.28 -8.75 5.77
CA THR A 238 15.28 -8.43 4.73
C THR A 238 13.85 -8.56 5.26
N ILE A 239 13.56 -9.62 6.03
CA ILE A 239 12.24 -9.84 6.65
C ILE A 239 11.91 -8.69 7.62
N VAL A 240 12.84 -8.39 8.55
CA VAL A 240 12.64 -7.35 9.57
C VAL A 240 12.46 -5.97 8.93
N ILE A 241 13.28 -5.64 7.93
CA ILE A 241 13.23 -4.37 7.21
C ILE A 241 11.92 -4.24 6.44
N SER A 242 11.46 -5.31 5.79
CA SER A 242 10.19 -5.32 5.06
C SER A 242 8.99 -5.12 6.00
N LEU A 243 9.00 -5.79 7.16
CA LEU A 243 7.99 -5.61 8.20
C LEU A 243 8.00 -4.17 8.75
N LEU A 244 9.18 -3.61 9.00
CA LEU A 244 9.33 -2.25 9.48
C LEU A 244 8.81 -1.24 8.46
N TRP A 245 9.13 -1.43 7.17
CA TRP A 245 8.61 -0.59 6.09
C TRP A 245 7.09 -0.64 6.01
N MET A 246 6.49 -1.83 6.03
CA MET A 246 5.04 -2.01 6.02
C MET A 246 4.37 -1.40 7.25
N TYR A 247 4.98 -1.56 8.43
CA TYR A 247 4.49 -0.96 9.66
C TYR A 247 4.39 0.58 9.53
N TRP A 248 5.45 1.23 9.08
CA TRP A 248 5.45 2.68 8.89
C TRP A 248 4.47 3.13 7.83
N CYS A 249 4.30 2.37 6.75
CA CYS A 249 3.29 2.64 5.73
C CYS A 249 1.87 2.62 6.32
N MET A 250 1.53 1.60 7.10
CA MET A 250 0.21 1.52 7.76
C MET A 250 0.04 2.60 8.83
N TYR A 251 1.10 2.90 9.57
CA TYR A 251 1.11 3.95 10.58
C TYR A 251 0.86 5.34 9.97
N ILE A 252 1.47 5.67 8.84
CA ILE A 252 1.27 6.93 8.12
C ILE A 252 -0.18 7.08 7.66
N ILE A 253 -0.82 6.02 7.17
CA ILE A 253 -2.22 6.05 6.79
C ILE A 253 -3.10 6.38 8.01
N LEU A 254 -2.87 5.72 9.15
CA LEU A 254 -3.62 5.98 10.37
C LEU A 254 -3.37 7.38 10.93
N LEU A 255 -2.13 7.88 10.88
CA LEU A 255 -1.82 9.27 11.24
C LEU A 255 -2.59 10.29 10.39
N GLY A 256 -2.73 10.05 9.09
CA GLY A 256 -3.55 10.90 8.24
C GLY A 256 -5.02 10.93 8.63
N ALA A 257 -5.57 9.79 9.07
CA ALA A 257 -6.92 9.72 9.64
C ALA A 257 -7.03 10.54 10.94
N SER A 258 -6.03 10.44 11.84
CA SER A 258 -5.97 11.21 13.09
C SER A 258 -5.87 12.72 12.84
N ILE A 259 -5.10 13.15 11.84
CA ILE A 259 -5.05 14.57 11.44
C ILE A 259 -6.43 15.06 11.02
N ASN A 260 -7.18 14.28 10.24
CA ASN A 260 -8.53 14.63 9.83
C ASN A 260 -9.49 14.75 11.02
N GLN A 261 -9.40 13.81 11.96
CA GLN A 261 -10.22 13.80 13.17
C GLN A 261 -9.90 15.03 14.04
N PHE A 262 -8.63 15.29 14.27
CA PHE A 262 -8.16 16.43 15.06
C PHE A 262 -8.62 17.79 14.49
N ILE A 263 -8.52 17.97 13.15
CA ILE A 263 -9.00 19.17 12.47
C ILE A 263 -10.52 19.31 12.64
N ARG A 264 -11.25 18.21 12.57
CA ARG A 264 -12.71 18.22 12.76
C ARG A 264 -13.10 18.66 14.16
N GLU A 265 -12.48 18.08 15.19
CA GLU A 265 -12.75 18.43 16.59
C GLU A 265 -12.41 19.89 16.91
N ALA A 266 -11.28 20.38 16.38
CA ALA A 266 -10.90 21.77 16.52
C ALA A 266 -11.90 22.74 15.86
N HIS A 267 -12.63 22.33 14.83
CA HIS A 267 -13.73 23.10 14.23
C HIS A 267 -15.01 23.05 15.07
N GLU A 268 -15.35 21.88 15.62
CA GLU A 268 -16.53 21.70 16.46
C GLU A 268 -16.39 22.43 17.81
N GLU A 269 -15.20 22.59 18.37
CA GLU A 269 -14.92 23.35 19.60
C GLU A 269 -15.01 24.90 19.39
N GLN A 270 -15.06 25.39 18.16
CA GLN A 270 -15.12 26.83 17.83
C GLN A 270 -16.56 27.36 17.63
N PHE A 271 -17.55 26.48 17.58
CA PHE A 271 -18.97 26.79 17.44
C PHE A 271 -19.78 26.31 18.65
#